data_b9cb8d07d1422c499c399ea7bd2ce8ad
#
_entry.id   b9cb8d07d1422c499c399ea7bd2ce8ad
#
_cell.length_a   1.000
_cell.length_b   1.000
_cell.length_c   1.000
_cell.angle_alpha   90.00
_cell.angle_beta   90.00
_cell.angle_gamma   90.00
#
_symmetry.space_group_name_H-M   'P 1'
#
loop_
_entity.id
_entity.type
_entity.pdbx_description
1 polymer ?
#
loop_
_entity_poly.entity_id
_entity_poly.type
_entity_poly.pdbx_seq_one_letter_code
_entity_poly.pdbx_strand_id
1 'polypeptide(L)'
;MDKAEKQADQFDKVYQEAKTYLDKEINKIFDKFQRDYGLSQVDARQVLKNMKDKKDLNELRKALEARPNDPNIQRLLADLDSPAYSFRMKRLERLSDDLDRMRESIYHSEKTGSDTFYSDLMKDSYYKATFDLQQQTGLAYGFSGLPESEIKHLQSFSWLDDGSTYSTDIWKNTGKLTSSIKDELLMSLMTGRDTRETAQAIAERFNVGQNDARRLVRTESAFFHNQMELLSYEDAEITKYRFIAVLDKRTSRICQEHDNQVYDRDKAVPGVNCPPMHPWCRSTTVGYDEDADYSKLKRRARNPETGKTELVPADMTYKEWYSKYVAEPRERELSGKQFGADLDYVRSDEFVDKLKNNPKTSHLSEPIARVSRQILQHRNGTPFEDYYLLNADTGRVVALSNKARKTKGVVYNDQVRKAFKEQSKQSLISIHNHPSGYPPSLSDFASLQQRNKNNTVKYGLTIGHDGSVYWYSRPNKRIPRSAQEQYVNRIDKFKKLGYNESVAQEKTLELLSEVFGFEFGRIE
;
A
#
# COMPACT_ATOMS: atom_id res chain seq x y z
N MET A 1 17.23 13.13 -2.81
CA MET A 1 17.00 12.16 -1.72
C MET A 1 17.81 12.48 -0.48
N ASP A 2 19.13 12.69 -0.55
CA ASP A 2 19.96 13.00 0.64
C ASP A 2 19.53 14.26 1.39
N LYS A 3 19.06 15.31 0.68
CA LYS A 3 18.49 16.52 1.30
C LYS A 3 17.20 16.21 2.06
N ALA A 4 16.33 15.36 1.51
CA ALA A 4 15.09 14.94 2.15
C ALA A 4 15.34 14.09 3.42
N GLU A 5 16.36 13.22 3.41
CA GLU A 5 16.79 12.49 4.61
C GLU A 5 17.27 13.43 5.72
N LYS A 6 18.12 14.41 5.39
CA LYS A 6 18.59 15.41 6.35
C LYS A 6 17.44 16.23 6.96
N GLN A 7 16.44 16.59 6.15
CA GLN A 7 15.26 17.29 6.64
C GLN A 7 14.43 16.41 7.58
N ALA A 8 14.25 15.13 7.24
CA ALA A 8 13.57 14.17 8.10
C ALA A 8 14.31 13.95 9.44
N ASP A 9 15.66 13.90 9.42
CA ASP A 9 16.48 13.81 10.63
C ASP A 9 16.33 15.04 11.54
N GLN A 10 16.05 16.23 10.98
CA GLN A 10 15.73 17.41 11.78
C GLN A 10 14.39 17.28 12.48
N PHE A 11 13.39 16.75 11.79
CA PHE A 11 12.08 16.51 12.41
C PHE A 11 12.15 15.45 13.51
N ASP A 12 12.95 14.40 13.33
CA ASP A 12 13.17 13.39 14.37
C ASP A 12 13.60 13.99 15.71
N LYS A 13 14.38 15.09 15.71
CA LYS A 13 14.80 15.77 16.96
C LYS A 13 13.60 16.34 17.72
N VAL A 14 12.64 16.94 17.01
CA VAL A 14 11.42 17.50 17.62
C VAL A 14 10.61 16.39 18.29
N TYR A 15 10.49 15.24 17.62
CA TYR A 15 9.82 14.07 18.21
C TYR A 15 10.55 13.50 19.42
N GLN A 16 11.89 13.49 19.42
CA GLN A 16 12.69 13.02 20.56
C GLN A 16 12.57 13.95 21.77
N GLU A 17 12.53 15.26 21.56
CA GLU A 17 12.29 16.24 22.62
C GLU A 17 10.91 16.05 23.24
N ALA A 18 9.88 15.90 22.43
CA ALA A 18 8.52 15.63 22.85
C ALA A 18 8.42 14.31 23.65
N LYS A 19 9.06 13.26 23.16
CA LYS A 19 9.14 11.97 23.86
C LYS A 19 9.81 12.09 25.22
N THR A 20 10.97 12.79 25.29
CA THR A 20 11.71 12.97 26.54
C THR A 20 10.90 13.73 27.58
N TYR A 21 10.12 14.72 27.16
CA TYR A 21 9.19 15.42 28.04
C TYR A 21 8.13 14.46 28.60
N LEU A 22 7.50 13.69 27.72
CA LEU A 22 6.44 12.73 28.11
C LEU A 22 6.96 11.64 29.04
N ASP A 23 8.14 11.09 28.82
CA ASP A 23 8.74 10.09 29.71
C ASP A 23 8.87 10.61 31.14
N LYS A 24 9.23 11.89 31.32
CA LYS A 24 9.27 12.54 32.64
C LYS A 24 7.90 12.66 33.29
N GLU A 25 6.88 13.07 32.53
CA GLU A 25 5.51 13.23 33.05
C GLU A 25 4.85 11.87 33.34
N ILE A 26 5.09 10.86 32.51
CA ILE A 26 4.63 9.50 32.71
C ILE A 26 5.17 8.93 34.03
N ASN A 27 6.47 9.11 34.30
CA ASN A 27 7.06 8.69 35.55
C ASN A 27 6.37 9.33 36.76
N LYS A 28 6.03 10.62 36.69
CA LYS A 28 5.30 11.30 37.80
C LYS A 28 3.88 10.79 38.03
N ILE A 29 3.23 10.27 36.99
CA ILE A 29 1.82 9.81 37.05
C ILE A 29 1.77 8.35 37.44
N PHE A 30 2.62 7.51 36.86
CA PHE A 30 2.56 6.06 36.99
C PHE A 30 3.60 5.47 37.95
N ASP A 31 4.50 6.30 38.57
CA ASP A 31 5.39 5.81 39.62
C ASP A 31 4.59 5.18 40.74
N LYS A 32 4.97 3.95 41.15
CA LYS A 32 4.25 3.15 42.17
C LYS A 32 2.78 2.86 41.83
N PHE A 33 2.42 2.95 40.53
CA PHE A 33 1.09 2.60 40.04
C PHE A 33 1.07 1.13 39.61
N GLN A 34 1.16 0.23 40.55
CA GLN A 34 1.00 -1.21 40.30
C GLN A 34 -0.29 -1.68 40.94
N ARG A 35 -1.08 -2.43 40.17
CA ARG A 35 -2.33 -3.02 40.65
C ARG A 35 -2.37 -4.50 40.34
N ASP A 36 -2.97 -5.25 41.27
CA ASP A 36 -3.24 -6.68 41.09
C ASP A 36 -4.50 -6.93 40.25
N TYR A 37 -5.16 -5.90 39.77
CA TYR A 37 -6.34 -5.96 38.92
C TYR A 37 -6.37 -4.85 37.88
N GLY A 38 -7.01 -5.16 36.77
CA GLY A 38 -7.22 -4.21 35.65
C GLY A 38 -8.09 -4.83 34.57
N LEU A 39 -8.55 -4.03 33.66
CA LEU A 39 -9.26 -4.52 32.49
C LEU A 39 -8.30 -5.23 31.53
N SER A 40 -8.82 -6.21 30.82
CA SER A 40 -8.09 -6.71 29.66
C SER A 40 -7.88 -5.59 28.62
N GLN A 41 -6.86 -5.71 27.79
CA GLN A 41 -6.62 -4.73 26.71
C GLN A 41 -7.82 -4.62 25.74
N VAL A 42 -8.55 -5.72 25.55
CA VAL A 42 -9.74 -5.76 24.68
C VAL A 42 -10.87 -4.95 25.32
N ASP A 43 -11.15 -5.15 26.60
CA ASP A 43 -12.20 -4.43 27.33
C ASP A 43 -11.88 -2.95 27.47
N ALA A 44 -10.64 -2.61 27.78
CA ALA A 44 -10.19 -1.23 27.86
C ALA A 44 -10.32 -0.50 26.50
N ARG A 45 -9.99 -1.15 25.39
CA ARG A 45 -10.25 -0.59 24.04
C ARG A 45 -11.73 -0.38 23.76
N GLN A 46 -12.59 -1.26 24.25
CA GLN A 46 -14.04 -1.10 24.09
C GLN A 46 -14.58 0.08 24.90
N VAL A 47 -14.06 0.30 26.12
CA VAL A 47 -14.38 1.49 26.93
C VAL A 47 -13.97 2.77 26.19
N LEU A 48 -12.73 2.81 25.66
CA LEU A 48 -12.24 3.97 24.90
C LEU A 48 -13.07 4.29 23.66
N LYS A 49 -13.61 3.28 22.96
CA LYS A 49 -14.50 3.49 21.81
C LYS A 49 -15.83 4.16 22.20
N ASN A 50 -16.29 3.94 23.42
CA ASN A 50 -17.56 4.50 23.91
C ASN A 50 -17.41 5.92 24.49
N MET A 51 -16.18 6.41 24.67
CA MET A 51 -15.91 7.77 25.14
C MET A 51 -16.02 8.77 23.98
N LYS A 52 -16.83 9.82 24.17
CA LYS A 52 -16.94 10.94 23.22
C LYS A 52 -15.78 11.92 23.35
N ASP A 53 -15.38 12.23 24.58
CA ASP A 53 -14.21 13.03 24.89
C ASP A 53 -13.25 12.26 25.80
N LYS A 54 -12.05 11.98 25.27
CA LYS A 54 -11.02 11.23 26.01
C LYS A 54 -10.28 12.05 27.07
N LYS A 55 -10.60 13.34 27.19
CA LYS A 55 -10.09 14.21 28.26
C LYS A 55 -11.02 14.25 29.46
N ASP A 56 -12.29 13.91 29.29
CA ASP A 56 -13.30 14.03 30.33
C ASP A 56 -13.43 12.75 31.17
N LEU A 57 -13.11 12.87 32.44
CA LEU A 57 -13.29 11.82 33.43
C LEU A 57 -14.72 11.36 33.58
N ASN A 58 -15.68 12.26 33.43
CA ASN A 58 -17.09 11.89 33.48
C ASN A 58 -17.46 11.00 32.29
N GLU A 59 -16.83 11.21 31.13
CA GLU A 59 -17.02 10.31 29.97
C GLU A 59 -16.37 8.94 30.23
N LEU A 60 -15.19 8.90 30.88
CA LEU A 60 -14.58 7.62 31.30
C LEU A 60 -15.49 6.89 32.28
N ARG A 61 -16.01 7.60 33.29
CA ARG A 61 -16.96 7.04 34.27
C ARG A 61 -18.21 6.49 33.58
N LYS A 62 -18.87 7.27 32.72
CA LYS A 62 -20.05 6.82 31.96
C LYS A 62 -19.76 5.59 31.10
N ALA A 63 -18.60 5.57 30.43
CA ALA A 63 -18.20 4.44 29.59
C ALA A 63 -17.92 3.15 30.41
N LEU A 64 -17.42 3.28 31.63
CA LEU A 64 -17.27 2.16 32.60
C LEU A 64 -18.62 1.73 33.16
N GLU A 65 -19.47 2.66 33.57
CA GLU A 65 -20.82 2.40 34.10
C GLU A 65 -21.74 1.71 33.09
N ALA A 66 -21.50 1.89 31.80
CA ALA A 66 -22.21 1.18 30.75
C ALA A 66 -21.94 -0.35 30.73
N ARG A 67 -20.99 -0.85 31.53
CA ARG A 67 -20.62 -2.27 31.65
C ARG A 67 -20.63 -2.73 33.13
N PRO A 68 -21.73 -2.62 33.85
CA PRO A 68 -21.77 -2.74 35.32
C PRO A 68 -21.47 -4.14 35.87
N ASN A 69 -21.54 -5.19 35.05
CA ASN A 69 -21.42 -6.58 35.50
C ASN A 69 -19.98 -7.12 35.55
N ASP A 70 -18.97 -6.30 35.22
CA ASP A 70 -17.56 -6.69 35.29
C ASP A 70 -16.99 -6.34 36.69
N PRO A 71 -16.48 -7.31 37.47
CA PRO A 71 -15.92 -7.06 38.80
C PRO A 71 -14.74 -6.07 38.79
N ASN A 72 -13.94 -6.06 37.73
CA ASN A 72 -12.82 -5.14 37.61
C ASN A 72 -13.30 -3.71 37.34
N ILE A 73 -14.39 -3.55 36.58
CA ILE A 73 -15.02 -2.24 36.38
C ILE A 73 -15.56 -1.68 37.67
N GLN A 74 -16.21 -2.49 38.52
CA GLN A 74 -16.68 -2.06 39.82
C GLN A 74 -15.53 -1.55 40.72
N ARG A 75 -14.41 -2.26 40.73
CA ARG A 75 -13.20 -1.83 41.45
C ARG A 75 -12.61 -0.54 40.91
N LEU A 76 -12.55 -0.41 39.57
CA LEU A 76 -12.07 0.82 38.93
C LEU A 76 -12.96 2.02 39.25
N LEU A 77 -14.28 1.86 39.21
CA LEU A 77 -15.22 2.92 39.60
C LEU A 77 -15.03 3.36 41.05
N ALA A 78 -14.85 2.41 41.97
CA ALA A 78 -14.54 2.72 43.38
C ALA A 78 -13.20 3.47 43.52
N ASP A 79 -12.19 3.10 42.72
CA ASP A 79 -10.89 3.78 42.70
C ASP A 79 -10.98 5.21 42.18
N LEU A 80 -11.84 5.47 41.19
CA LEU A 80 -12.03 6.83 40.66
C LEU A 80 -12.45 7.82 41.76
N ASP A 81 -13.10 7.36 42.83
CA ASP A 81 -13.51 8.15 43.97
C ASP A 81 -12.41 8.33 45.03
N SER A 82 -11.28 7.62 44.91
CA SER A 82 -10.17 7.74 45.85
C SER A 82 -9.34 9.02 45.62
N PRO A 83 -8.83 9.66 46.70
CA PRO A 83 -7.98 10.85 46.59
C PRO A 83 -6.71 10.62 45.74
N ALA A 84 -6.11 9.45 45.88
CA ALA A 84 -4.91 9.09 45.11
C ALA A 84 -5.19 8.99 43.61
N TYR A 85 -6.36 8.50 43.24
CA TYR A 85 -6.79 8.38 41.86
C TYR A 85 -7.19 9.74 41.29
N SER A 86 -7.95 10.52 42.03
CA SER A 86 -8.31 11.91 41.66
C SER A 86 -7.07 12.77 41.37
N PHE A 87 -6.00 12.61 42.16
CA PHE A 87 -4.73 13.31 41.91
C PHE A 87 -4.06 12.88 40.58
N ARG A 88 -4.03 11.57 40.27
CA ARG A 88 -3.48 11.05 39.01
C ARG A 88 -4.29 11.51 37.83
N MET A 89 -5.60 11.53 37.94
CA MET A 89 -6.49 11.95 36.90
C MET A 89 -6.33 13.44 36.54
N LYS A 90 -6.26 14.31 37.54
CA LYS A 90 -5.95 15.74 37.31
C LYS A 90 -4.62 15.94 36.60
N ARG A 91 -3.64 15.07 36.85
CA ARG A 91 -2.37 15.09 36.13
C ARG A 91 -2.51 14.61 34.68
N LEU A 92 -3.30 13.58 34.45
CA LEU A 92 -3.60 13.09 33.09
C LEU A 92 -4.36 14.14 32.26
N GLU A 93 -5.31 14.87 32.86
CA GLU A 93 -6.00 15.99 32.22
C GLU A 93 -4.99 17.07 31.79
N ARG A 94 -4.12 17.51 32.71
CA ARG A 94 -3.06 18.48 32.38
C ARG A 94 -2.11 17.97 31.29
N LEU A 95 -1.70 16.70 31.38
CA LEU A 95 -0.85 16.08 30.37
C LEU A 95 -1.56 15.98 29.03
N SER A 96 -2.88 15.79 29.00
CA SER A 96 -3.69 15.83 27.77
C SER A 96 -3.66 17.21 27.11
N ASP A 97 -3.73 18.27 27.91
CA ASP A 97 -3.60 19.67 27.41
C ASP A 97 -2.16 19.96 26.94
N ASP A 98 -1.17 19.43 27.63
CA ASP A 98 0.23 19.52 27.18
C ASP A 98 0.47 18.79 25.85
N LEU A 99 -0.20 17.65 25.65
CA LEU A 99 -0.16 16.92 24.39
C LEU A 99 -0.78 17.70 23.22
N ASP A 100 -1.85 18.45 23.47
CA ASP A 100 -2.45 19.30 22.43
C ASP A 100 -1.49 20.46 22.07
N ARG A 101 -0.86 21.09 23.06
CA ARG A 101 0.18 22.13 22.83
C ARG A 101 1.41 21.56 22.11
N MET A 102 1.81 20.36 22.49
CA MET A 102 2.91 19.64 21.83
C MET A 102 2.59 19.33 20.36
N ARG A 103 1.35 18.91 20.07
CA ARG A 103 0.87 18.72 18.70
C ARG A 103 1.02 19.98 17.86
N GLU A 104 0.59 21.12 18.39
CA GLU A 104 0.73 22.42 17.71
C GLU A 104 2.20 22.76 17.47
N SER A 105 3.05 22.56 18.48
CA SER A 105 4.49 22.80 18.37
C SER A 105 5.14 21.91 17.30
N ILE A 106 4.85 20.61 17.29
CA ILE A 106 5.35 19.68 16.27
C ILE A 106 4.85 20.09 14.89
N TYR A 107 3.55 20.37 14.75
CA TYR A 107 2.95 20.81 13.51
C TYR A 107 3.63 22.07 12.96
N HIS A 108 3.78 23.11 13.78
CA HIS A 108 4.41 24.36 13.35
C HIS A 108 5.88 24.15 12.96
N SER A 109 6.62 23.33 13.70
CA SER A 109 8.01 23.03 13.38
C SER A 109 8.14 22.28 12.05
N GLU A 110 7.34 21.22 11.86
CA GLU A 110 7.36 20.45 10.61
C GLU A 110 6.87 21.29 9.43
N LYS A 111 5.79 22.06 9.60
CA LYS A 111 5.23 22.89 8.53
C LYS A 111 6.24 23.97 8.09
N THR A 112 6.78 24.75 9.03
CA THR A 112 7.74 25.81 8.71
C THR A 112 9.03 25.24 8.11
N GLY A 113 9.52 24.13 8.67
CA GLY A 113 10.68 23.43 8.12
C GLY A 113 10.41 22.87 6.72
N SER A 114 9.22 22.33 6.47
CA SER A 114 8.80 21.84 5.16
C SER A 114 8.65 22.97 4.14
N ASP A 115 7.99 24.08 4.51
CA ASP A 115 7.80 25.25 3.63
C ASP A 115 9.16 25.77 3.11
N THR A 116 10.13 25.94 4.01
CA THR A 116 11.48 26.39 3.65
C THR A 116 12.20 25.35 2.80
N PHE A 117 12.20 24.12 3.27
CA PHE A 117 12.89 23.02 2.59
C PHE A 117 12.36 22.77 1.17
N TYR A 118 11.03 22.75 0.97
CA TYR A 118 10.46 22.53 -0.36
C TYR A 118 10.68 23.73 -1.28
N SER A 119 10.65 24.96 -0.77
CA SER A 119 11.04 26.14 -1.55
C SER A 119 12.49 26.05 -2.07
N ASP A 120 13.42 25.70 -1.19
CA ASP A 120 14.83 25.54 -1.57
C ASP A 120 15.03 24.34 -2.52
N LEU A 121 14.30 23.24 -2.28
CA LEU A 121 14.34 22.06 -3.14
C LEU A 121 13.82 22.37 -4.55
N MET A 122 12.71 23.11 -4.66
CA MET A 122 12.14 23.50 -5.95
C MET A 122 13.13 24.38 -6.73
N LYS A 123 13.70 25.41 -6.10
CA LYS A 123 14.72 26.28 -6.72
C LYS A 123 15.93 25.46 -7.21
N ASP A 124 16.49 24.62 -6.34
CA ASP A 124 17.62 23.75 -6.71
C ASP A 124 17.29 22.80 -7.85
N SER A 125 16.10 22.16 -7.82
CA SER A 125 15.69 21.20 -8.84
C SER A 125 15.47 21.88 -10.20
N TYR A 126 14.77 23.01 -10.22
CA TYR A 126 14.50 23.77 -11.43
C TYR A 126 15.79 24.25 -12.11
N TYR A 127 16.67 24.95 -11.37
CA TYR A 127 17.91 25.47 -11.96
C TYR A 127 18.86 24.36 -12.39
N LYS A 128 18.89 23.24 -11.65
CA LYS A 128 19.70 22.10 -12.04
C LYS A 128 19.16 21.43 -13.31
N ALA A 129 17.85 21.22 -13.39
CA ALA A 129 17.20 20.62 -14.55
C ALA A 129 17.42 21.49 -15.81
N THR A 130 17.23 22.81 -15.68
CA THR A 130 17.51 23.77 -16.74
C THR A 130 18.97 23.70 -17.21
N PHE A 131 19.92 23.67 -16.28
CA PHE A 131 21.34 23.54 -16.60
C PHE A 131 21.66 22.22 -17.30
N ASP A 132 21.15 21.10 -16.78
CA ASP A 132 21.37 19.77 -17.34
C ASP A 132 20.80 19.68 -18.79
N LEU A 133 19.61 20.27 -19.03
CA LEU A 133 19.02 20.34 -20.37
C LEU A 133 19.84 21.19 -21.34
N GLN A 134 20.31 22.37 -20.93
CA GLN A 134 21.19 23.22 -21.75
C GLN A 134 22.50 22.51 -22.09
N GLN A 135 23.06 21.72 -21.18
CA GLN A 135 24.23 20.90 -21.44
C GLN A 135 23.95 19.76 -22.43
N GLN A 136 22.78 19.12 -22.32
CA GLN A 136 22.41 18.01 -23.20
C GLN A 136 22.08 18.46 -24.62
N THR A 137 21.37 19.57 -24.76
CA THR A 137 20.99 20.12 -26.07
C THR A 137 22.06 20.93 -26.72
N GLY A 138 23.05 21.40 -25.95
CA GLY A 138 24.06 22.36 -26.44
C GLY A 138 23.48 23.74 -26.75
N LEU A 139 22.24 24.01 -26.38
CA LEU A 139 21.53 25.27 -26.65
C LEU A 139 21.34 26.03 -25.33
N ALA A 140 21.80 27.29 -25.30
CA ALA A 140 21.45 28.24 -24.27
C ALA A 140 20.10 28.86 -24.61
N TYR A 141 19.05 28.50 -23.89
CA TYR A 141 17.74 29.16 -24.03
C TYR A 141 17.52 30.09 -22.80
N GLY A 142 16.75 31.16 -23.03
CA GLY A 142 16.37 32.07 -21.98
C GLY A 142 15.34 31.42 -21.06
N PHE A 143 15.52 31.56 -19.74
CA PHE A 143 14.53 31.18 -18.76
C PHE A 143 14.31 32.33 -17.76
N SER A 144 13.09 32.51 -17.30
CA SER A 144 12.70 33.66 -16.46
C SER A 144 13.03 33.50 -14.97
N GLY A 145 13.56 32.35 -14.58
CA GLY A 145 13.69 31.96 -13.17
C GLY A 145 12.37 31.42 -12.61
N LEU A 146 12.43 30.86 -11.41
CA LEU A 146 11.27 30.30 -10.71
C LEU A 146 10.58 31.38 -9.85
N PRO A 147 9.35 31.83 -10.21
CA PRO A 147 8.63 32.85 -9.44
C PRO A 147 8.21 32.33 -8.06
N GLU A 148 8.22 33.21 -7.04
CA GLU A 148 7.71 32.88 -5.71
C GLU A 148 6.21 32.55 -5.72
N SER A 149 5.43 33.09 -6.66
CA SER A 149 4.02 32.74 -6.86
C SER A 149 3.85 31.29 -7.27
N GLU A 150 4.73 30.76 -8.12
CA GLU A 150 4.70 29.36 -8.57
C GLU A 150 5.07 28.41 -7.42
N ILE A 151 6.10 28.76 -6.63
CA ILE A 151 6.45 28.00 -5.43
C ILE A 151 5.26 27.90 -4.47
N LYS A 152 4.59 29.03 -4.19
CA LYS A 152 3.42 29.05 -3.30
C LYS A 152 2.22 28.30 -3.88
N HIS A 153 2.02 28.40 -5.18
CA HIS A 153 0.97 27.63 -5.87
C HIS A 153 1.19 26.14 -5.67
N LEU A 154 2.38 25.63 -5.97
CA LEU A 154 2.72 24.21 -5.81
C LEU A 154 2.67 23.75 -4.36
N GLN A 155 3.11 24.57 -3.40
CA GLN A 155 3.00 24.25 -1.97
C GLN A 155 1.55 24.13 -1.48
N SER A 156 0.61 24.78 -2.13
CA SER A 156 -0.83 24.70 -1.83
C SER A 156 -1.57 23.69 -2.71
N PHE A 157 -0.93 23.16 -3.74
CA PHE A 157 -1.52 22.22 -4.68
C PHE A 157 -1.68 20.84 -4.05
N SER A 158 -2.87 20.26 -4.21
CA SER A 158 -3.12 18.86 -3.86
C SER A 158 -2.99 17.99 -5.10
N TRP A 159 -2.06 17.07 -5.08
CA TRP A 159 -1.90 16.05 -6.13
C TRP A 159 -2.58 14.73 -5.77
N LEU A 160 -3.10 14.62 -4.53
CA LEU A 160 -3.83 13.46 -4.05
C LEU A 160 -5.32 13.58 -4.32
N ASP A 161 -5.99 12.46 -4.58
CA ASP A 161 -7.43 12.38 -4.89
C ASP A 161 -8.32 12.88 -3.74
N ASP A 162 -7.84 12.84 -2.48
CA ASP A 162 -8.57 13.28 -1.29
C ASP A 162 -8.44 14.79 -1.02
N GLY A 163 -7.77 15.53 -1.90
CA GLY A 163 -7.55 16.97 -1.77
C GLY A 163 -6.57 17.37 -0.66
N SER A 164 -5.83 16.43 -0.06
CA SER A 164 -4.87 16.75 0.99
C SER A 164 -3.58 17.34 0.43
N THR A 165 -2.96 18.23 1.22
CA THR A 165 -1.63 18.79 0.99
C THR A 165 -0.69 18.30 2.08
N TYR A 166 0.63 18.47 1.89
CA TYR A 166 1.58 18.11 2.95
C TYR A 166 1.26 18.79 4.28
N SER A 167 0.77 20.03 4.27
CA SER A 167 0.39 20.76 5.48
C SER A 167 -0.79 20.11 6.19
N THR A 168 -1.84 19.70 5.46
CA THR A 168 -2.99 18.98 6.04
C THR A 168 -2.59 17.60 6.52
N ASP A 169 -1.64 16.94 5.86
CA ASP A 169 -1.15 15.63 6.26
C ASP A 169 -0.26 15.70 7.52
N ILE A 170 0.58 16.72 7.67
CA ILE A 170 1.28 16.99 8.93
C ILE A 170 0.26 17.16 10.07
N TRP A 171 -0.81 17.93 9.83
CA TRP A 171 -1.86 18.14 10.83
C TRP A 171 -2.61 16.86 11.19
N LYS A 172 -2.95 16.04 10.19
CA LYS A 172 -3.57 14.72 10.40
C LYS A 172 -2.64 13.76 11.17
N ASN A 173 -1.37 13.67 10.77
CA ASN A 173 -0.38 12.77 11.37
C ASN A 173 -0.10 13.15 12.83
N THR A 174 0.14 14.42 13.13
CA THR A 174 0.36 14.90 14.50
C THR A 174 -0.88 14.72 15.38
N GLY A 175 -2.08 14.93 14.82
CA GLY A 175 -3.35 14.67 15.51
C GLY A 175 -3.55 13.19 15.81
N LYS A 176 -3.23 12.30 14.87
CA LYS A 176 -3.27 10.85 15.06
C LYS A 176 -2.29 10.37 16.12
N LEU A 177 -1.06 10.90 16.10
CA LEU A 177 -0.06 10.62 17.12
C LEU A 177 -0.56 11.01 18.52
N THR A 178 -1.01 12.26 18.69
CA THR A 178 -1.48 12.79 19.97
C THR A 178 -2.68 11.98 20.49
N SER A 179 -3.66 11.68 19.64
CA SER A 179 -4.80 10.84 20.01
C SER A 179 -4.37 9.45 20.45
N SER A 180 -3.41 8.84 19.75
CA SER A 180 -2.90 7.51 20.09
C SER A 180 -2.17 7.50 21.43
N ILE A 181 -1.44 8.57 21.76
CA ILE A 181 -0.76 8.72 23.05
C ILE A 181 -1.80 8.86 24.19
N LYS A 182 -2.83 9.69 24.00
CA LYS A 182 -3.93 9.83 24.95
C LYS A 182 -4.63 8.49 25.23
N ASP A 183 -4.86 7.71 24.15
CA ASP A 183 -5.42 6.36 24.27
C ASP A 183 -4.54 5.43 25.09
N GLU A 184 -3.21 5.44 24.87
CA GLU A 184 -2.27 4.60 25.64
C GLU A 184 -2.20 5.01 27.11
N LEU A 185 -2.26 6.30 27.42
CA LEU A 185 -2.31 6.78 28.81
C LEU A 185 -3.56 6.28 29.56
N LEU A 186 -4.74 6.42 28.94
CA LEU A 186 -6.00 5.91 29.51
C LEU A 186 -6.01 4.39 29.57
N MET A 187 -5.45 3.73 28.54
CA MET A 187 -5.28 2.28 28.52
C MET A 187 -4.46 1.82 29.71
N SER A 188 -3.31 2.44 29.96
CA SER A 188 -2.42 2.11 31.07
C SER A 188 -3.12 2.28 32.43
N LEU A 189 -3.92 3.34 32.55
CA LEU A 189 -4.71 3.59 33.74
C LEU A 189 -5.77 2.48 34.01
N MET A 190 -6.47 2.02 32.98
CA MET A 190 -7.52 1.00 33.08
C MET A 190 -6.97 -0.41 33.23
N THR A 191 -5.84 -0.72 32.60
CA THR A 191 -5.24 -2.07 32.63
C THR A 191 -4.29 -2.28 33.81
N GLY A 192 -3.90 -1.21 34.52
CA GLY A 192 -2.94 -1.28 35.64
C GLY A 192 -1.48 -1.45 35.18
N ARG A 193 -1.13 -1.08 33.93
CA ARG A 193 0.26 -1.14 33.46
C ARG A 193 1.20 -0.31 34.34
N ASP A 194 2.41 -0.81 34.50
CA ASP A 194 3.46 -0.07 35.18
C ASP A 194 4.02 1.07 34.31
N THR A 195 4.91 1.87 34.90
CA THR A 195 5.56 3.00 34.25
C THR A 195 6.36 2.58 33.02
N ARG A 196 7.06 1.44 33.09
CA ARG A 196 7.94 0.95 32.02
C ARG A 196 7.12 0.48 30.82
N GLU A 197 6.09 -0.31 31.07
CA GLU A 197 5.16 -0.77 30.01
C GLU A 197 4.46 0.40 29.34
N THR A 198 4.02 1.40 30.13
CA THR A 198 3.39 2.62 29.61
C THR A 198 4.36 3.42 28.74
N ALA A 199 5.58 3.64 29.21
CA ALA A 199 6.61 4.36 28.46
C ALA A 199 6.98 3.63 27.14
N GLN A 200 7.06 2.31 27.16
CA GLN A 200 7.32 1.51 25.98
C GLN A 200 6.19 1.64 24.94
N ALA A 201 4.93 1.52 25.37
CA ALA A 201 3.78 1.66 24.48
C ALA A 201 3.73 3.04 23.81
N ILE A 202 4.05 4.09 24.56
CA ILE A 202 4.12 5.47 24.02
C ILE A 202 5.30 5.65 23.08
N ALA A 203 6.47 5.07 23.39
CA ALA A 203 7.63 5.11 22.48
C ALA A 203 7.31 4.49 21.11
N GLU A 204 6.54 3.40 21.08
CA GLU A 204 6.07 2.80 19.82
C GLU A 204 5.19 3.76 19.01
N ARG A 205 4.34 4.57 19.65
CA ARG A 205 3.52 5.60 18.97
C ARG A 205 4.39 6.70 18.35
N PHE A 206 5.43 7.15 19.08
CA PHE A 206 6.39 8.11 18.53
C PHE A 206 7.14 7.57 17.33
N ASN A 207 7.57 6.31 17.35
CA ASN A 207 8.25 5.69 16.21
C ASN A 207 7.35 5.67 14.96
N VAL A 208 6.04 5.42 15.12
CA VAL A 208 5.07 5.51 14.02
C VAL A 208 4.97 6.95 13.50
N GLY A 209 4.86 7.95 14.39
CA GLY A 209 4.78 9.37 13.99
C GLY A 209 6.02 9.84 13.23
N GLN A 210 7.22 9.47 13.68
CA GLN A 210 8.49 9.78 12.98
C GLN A 210 8.53 9.13 11.59
N ASN A 211 8.09 7.89 11.46
CA ASN A 211 8.03 7.21 10.16
C ASN A 211 7.01 7.87 9.21
N ASP A 212 5.88 8.34 9.73
CA ASP A 212 4.88 9.07 8.94
C ASP A 212 5.45 10.41 8.45
N ALA A 213 6.15 11.17 9.30
CA ALA A 213 6.84 12.40 8.92
C ALA A 213 7.92 12.15 7.86
N ARG A 214 8.77 11.14 8.05
CA ARG A 214 9.78 10.74 7.04
C ARG A 214 9.17 10.37 5.70
N ARG A 215 8.09 9.58 5.74
CA ARG A 215 7.38 9.17 4.54
C ARG A 215 6.86 10.38 3.79
N LEU A 216 6.26 11.33 4.50
CA LEU A 216 5.70 12.55 3.91
C LEU A 216 6.81 13.39 3.26
N VAL A 217 7.89 13.70 3.99
CA VAL A 217 9.02 14.48 3.45
C VAL A 217 9.57 13.86 2.17
N ARG A 218 9.76 12.54 2.14
CA ARG A 218 10.32 11.88 0.95
C ARG A 218 9.36 11.86 -0.22
N THR A 219 8.09 11.65 0.03
CA THR A 219 7.06 11.59 -1.02
C THR A 219 6.84 12.96 -1.64
N GLU A 220 6.69 13.99 -0.80
CA GLU A 220 6.53 15.37 -1.26
C GLU A 220 7.79 15.93 -1.95
N SER A 221 8.98 15.54 -1.46
CA SER A 221 10.23 15.89 -2.15
C SER A 221 10.28 15.31 -3.57
N ALA A 222 9.78 14.09 -3.77
CA ALA A 222 9.68 13.49 -5.10
C ALA A 222 8.66 14.24 -5.97
N PHE A 223 7.54 14.66 -5.39
CA PHE A 223 6.53 15.46 -6.08
C PHE A 223 7.12 16.79 -6.56
N PHE A 224 7.64 17.62 -5.65
CA PHE A 224 8.19 18.93 -6.00
C PHE A 224 9.34 18.85 -6.99
N HIS A 225 10.24 17.88 -6.81
CA HIS A 225 11.33 17.65 -7.76
C HIS A 225 10.81 17.38 -9.17
N ASN A 226 9.86 16.45 -9.34
CA ASN A 226 9.35 16.12 -10.66
C ASN A 226 8.51 17.24 -11.28
N GLN A 227 7.81 18.08 -10.48
CA GLN A 227 7.13 19.26 -10.99
C GLN A 227 8.16 20.28 -11.56
N MET A 228 9.30 20.44 -10.90
CA MET A 228 10.37 21.32 -11.39
C MET A 228 11.04 20.79 -12.66
N GLU A 229 11.20 19.48 -12.78
CA GLU A 229 11.64 18.84 -14.02
C GLU A 229 10.67 19.15 -15.18
N LEU A 230 9.35 18.96 -14.96
CA LEU A 230 8.33 19.23 -15.97
C LEU A 230 8.30 20.71 -16.38
N LEU A 231 8.48 21.64 -15.44
CA LEU A 231 8.54 23.07 -15.72
C LEU A 231 9.80 23.41 -16.56
N SER A 232 10.94 22.80 -16.23
CA SER A 232 12.16 23.00 -17.03
C SER A 232 12.04 22.43 -18.46
N TYR A 233 11.27 21.35 -18.64
CA TYR A 233 10.96 20.83 -19.98
C TYR A 233 10.07 21.80 -20.77
N GLU A 234 9.15 22.51 -20.07
CA GLU A 234 8.32 23.54 -20.69
C GLU A 234 9.15 24.69 -21.22
N ASP A 235 10.05 25.23 -20.40
CA ASP A 235 10.96 26.31 -20.79
C ASP A 235 11.90 25.91 -21.96
N ALA A 236 12.23 24.62 -22.06
CA ALA A 236 13.05 24.06 -23.12
C ALA A 236 12.24 23.59 -24.34
N GLU A 237 10.91 23.85 -24.37
CA GLU A 237 9.98 23.42 -25.44
C GLU A 237 9.94 21.88 -25.64
N ILE A 238 10.36 21.09 -24.64
CA ILE A 238 10.30 19.64 -24.66
C ILE A 238 8.86 19.19 -24.39
N THR A 239 8.26 18.51 -25.35
CA THR A 239 6.85 18.10 -25.31
C THR A 239 6.61 16.74 -24.68
N LYS A 240 7.67 15.92 -24.51
CA LYS A 240 7.59 14.57 -23.98
C LYS A 240 8.60 14.34 -22.86
N TYR A 241 8.30 13.42 -21.98
CA TYR A 241 9.24 12.94 -20.96
C TYR A 241 9.23 11.42 -20.87
N ARG A 242 10.34 10.88 -20.41
CA ARG A 242 10.51 9.45 -20.12
C ARG A 242 10.49 9.24 -18.62
N PHE A 243 9.71 8.26 -18.18
CA PHE A 243 9.66 7.84 -16.77
C PHE A 243 10.89 6.97 -16.46
N ILE A 244 11.59 7.27 -15.37
CA ILE A 244 12.80 6.57 -14.95
C ILE A 244 12.60 5.99 -13.55
N ALA A 245 12.45 4.67 -13.46
CA ALA A 245 12.42 3.98 -12.18
C ALA A 245 13.85 3.67 -11.67
N VAL A 246 13.99 3.45 -10.38
CA VAL A 246 15.27 2.97 -9.82
C VAL A 246 15.41 1.48 -10.14
N LEU A 247 16.54 1.06 -10.70
CA LEU A 247 16.83 -0.34 -10.99
C LEU A 247 17.37 -1.04 -9.73
N ASP A 248 16.47 -1.44 -8.84
CA ASP A 248 16.77 -2.26 -7.65
C ASP A 248 15.57 -3.12 -7.22
N LYS A 249 15.80 -4.11 -6.33
CA LYS A 249 14.75 -5.04 -5.85
C LYS A 249 13.66 -4.38 -5.00
N ARG A 250 13.82 -3.12 -4.55
CA ARG A 250 12.85 -2.38 -3.74
C ARG A 250 11.92 -1.52 -4.57
N THR A 251 12.11 -1.45 -5.87
CA THR A 251 11.26 -0.66 -6.77
C THR A 251 9.89 -1.33 -6.85
N SER A 252 8.85 -0.56 -6.58
CA SER A 252 7.47 -1.03 -6.61
C SER A 252 7.06 -1.47 -8.01
N ARG A 253 6.12 -2.40 -8.09
CA ARG A 253 5.62 -2.93 -9.36
C ARG A 253 5.10 -1.81 -10.28
N ILE A 254 4.34 -0.85 -9.73
CA ILE A 254 3.85 0.28 -10.52
C ILE A 254 4.99 1.06 -11.18
N CYS A 255 6.08 1.32 -10.46
CA CYS A 255 7.24 2.02 -11.04
C CYS A 255 8.00 1.16 -12.05
N GLN A 256 8.07 -0.18 -11.83
CA GLN A 256 8.70 -1.11 -12.78
C GLN A 256 8.00 -1.08 -14.15
N GLU A 257 6.67 -1.02 -14.13
CA GLU A 257 5.83 -1.07 -15.32
C GLU A 257 5.86 0.24 -16.12
N HIS A 258 6.08 1.38 -15.45
CA HIS A 258 6.26 2.68 -16.09
C HIS A 258 7.70 2.92 -16.56
N ASP A 259 8.66 2.11 -16.15
CA ASP A 259 10.07 2.35 -16.44
C ASP A 259 10.36 2.41 -17.94
N ASN A 260 11.05 3.47 -18.37
CA ASN A 260 11.35 3.81 -19.75
C ASN A 260 10.11 4.09 -20.66
N GLN A 261 8.89 4.18 -20.11
CA GLN A 261 7.73 4.64 -20.88
C GLN A 261 7.84 6.14 -21.15
N VAL A 262 7.39 6.55 -22.36
CA VAL A 262 7.38 7.95 -22.79
C VAL A 262 5.96 8.48 -22.73
N TYR A 263 5.79 9.67 -22.18
CA TYR A 263 4.51 10.34 -22.01
C TYR A 263 4.56 11.77 -22.53
N ASP A 264 3.40 12.27 -22.96
CA ASP A 264 3.24 13.67 -23.29
C ASP A 264 3.31 14.52 -22.00
N ARG A 265 4.08 15.61 -22.02
CA ARG A 265 4.30 16.47 -20.85
C ARG A 265 2.99 17.13 -20.36
N ASP A 266 2.16 17.59 -21.29
CA ASP A 266 0.86 18.23 -21.00
C ASP A 266 -0.17 17.27 -20.37
N LYS A 267 0.09 15.96 -20.43
CA LYS A 267 -0.73 14.90 -19.84
C LYS A 267 -0.10 14.30 -18.57
N ALA A 268 0.90 14.94 -18.01
CA ALA A 268 1.55 14.47 -16.80
C ALA A 268 0.60 14.57 -15.59
N VAL A 269 0.37 13.45 -14.93
CA VAL A 269 -0.48 13.37 -13.73
C VAL A 269 0.28 12.60 -12.65
N PRO A 270 0.64 13.27 -11.53
CA PRO A 270 1.26 12.60 -10.39
C PRO A 270 0.41 11.42 -9.90
N GLY A 271 1.06 10.31 -9.54
CA GLY A 271 0.37 9.09 -9.12
C GLY A 271 -0.20 8.22 -10.25
N VAL A 272 -0.18 8.70 -11.49
CA VAL A 272 -0.72 8.00 -12.67
C VAL A 272 0.37 7.65 -13.67
N ASN A 273 1.05 8.64 -14.22
CA ASN A 273 2.13 8.48 -15.21
C ASN A 273 3.37 9.32 -14.87
N CYS A 274 3.27 10.22 -13.89
CA CYS A 274 4.36 11.05 -13.39
C CYS A 274 4.64 10.74 -11.91
N PRO A 275 5.91 10.63 -11.47
CA PRO A 275 6.22 10.45 -10.05
C PRO A 275 5.80 11.65 -9.18
N PRO A 276 5.47 11.42 -7.88
CA PRO A 276 5.51 10.14 -7.19
C PRO A 276 4.31 9.26 -7.51
N MET A 277 4.52 7.95 -7.72
CA MET A 277 3.47 6.99 -8.00
C MET A 277 2.83 6.42 -6.73
N HIS A 278 3.51 6.53 -5.60
CA HIS A 278 3.12 5.97 -4.30
C HIS A 278 4.00 6.58 -3.19
N PRO A 279 3.61 6.44 -1.91
CA PRO A 279 4.50 6.80 -0.79
C PRO A 279 5.88 6.14 -0.92
N TRP A 280 6.94 6.87 -0.57
CA TRP A 280 8.33 6.44 -0.72
C TRP A 280 8.80 6.27 -2.17
N CYS A 281 8.11 6.82 -3.15
CA CYS A 281 8.52 6.74 -4.55
C CYS A 281 9.92 7.33 -4.76
N ARG A 282 10.75 6.64 -5.57
CA ARG A 282 12.13 7.04 -5.88
C ARG A 282 12.35 7.27 -7.37
N SER A 283 11.28 7.16 -8.15
CA SER A 283 11.31 7.38 -9.60
C SER A 283 11.39 8.86 -9.92
N THR A 284 11.86 9.17 -11.12
CA THR A 284 11.95 10.53 -11.66
C THR A 284 11.59 10.54 -13.12
N THR A 285 11.59 11.73 -13.74
CA THR A 285 11.43 11.92 -15.17
C THR A 285 12.71 12.42 -15.80
N VAL A 286 12.85 12.25 -17.12
CA VAL A 286 13.86 12.93 -17.96
C VAL A 286 13.19 13.44 -19.23
N GLY A 287 13.55 14.61 -19.70
CA GLY A 287 13.06 15.14 -20.97
C GLY A 287 13.36 14.16 -22.11
N TYR A 288 12.41 14.01 -23.04
CA TYR A 288 12.55 13.09 -24.15
C TYR A 288 12.30 13.79 -25.48
N ASP A 289 13.28 13.70 -26.37
CA ASP A 289 13.24 14.15 -27.75
C ASP A 289 13.36 12.94 -28.67
N GLU A 290 12.43 12.77 -29.60
CA GLU A 290 12.40 11.63 -30.53
C GLU A 290 13.60 11.61 -31.49
N ASP A 291 14.17 12.77 -31.78
CA ASP A 291 15.28 12.93 -32.71
C ASP A 291 16.66 12.85 -32.04
N ALA A 292 16.71 12.75 -30.70
CA ALA A 292 17.96 12.69 -29.94
C ALA A 292 18.56 11.27 -29.84
N ASP A 293 19.88 11.17 -29.99
CA ASP A 293 20.63 9.92 -29.81
C ASP A 293 20.93 9.65 -28.34
N TYR A 294 20.18 8.73 -27.73
CA TYR A 294 20.36 8.29 -26.35
C TYR A 294 21.33 7.10 -26.17
N SER A 295 21.90 6.57 -27.26
CA SER A 295 22.71 5.34 -27.23
C SER A 295 23.95 5.41 -26.35
N LYS A 296 24.50 6.61 -26.16
CA LYS A 296 25.68 6.86 -25.30
C LYS A 296 25.35 7.17 -23.84
N LEU A 297 24.09 7.43 -23.54
CA LEU A 297 23.68 7.75 -22.19
C LEU A 297 23.62 6.50 -21.31
N LYS A 298 23.93 6.68 -20.04
CA LYS A 298 23.92 5.62 -19.03
C LYS A 298 23.08 6.02 -17.82
N ARG A 299 22.44 5.01 -17.22
CA ARG A 299 21.73 5.15 -15.94
C ARG A 299 22.35 4.26 -14.87
N ARG A 300 22.09 4.60 -13.62
CA ARG A 300 22.57 3.83 -12.48
C ARG A 300 21.63 2.66 -12.17
N ALA A 301 22.21 1.47 -11.99
CA ALA A 301 21.53 0.27 -11.52
C ALA A 301 22.22 -0.30 -10.30
N ARG A 302 21.48 -0.93 -9.41
CA ARG A 302 22.06 -1.64 -8.27
C ARG A 302 22.26 -3.10 -8.64
N ASN A 303 23.49 -3.57 -8.55
CA ASN A 303 23.76 -5.00 -8.67
C ASN A 303 23.28 -5.71 -7.40
N PRO A 304 22.33 -6.67 -7.51
CA PRO A 304 21.72 -7.32 -6.35
C PRO A 304 22.64 -8.29 -5.62
N GLU A 305 23.70 -8.81 -6.29
CA GLU A 305 24.69 -9.73 -5.71
C GLU A 305 25.74 -8.97 -4.89
N THR A 306 26.29 -7.89 -5.48
CA THR A 306 27.38 -7.12 -4.84
C THR A 306 26.87 -5.98 -3.98
N GLY A 307 25.61 -5.57 -4.14
CA GLY A 307 25.03 -4.38 -3.53
C GLY A 307 25.62 -3.06 -4.03
N LYS A 308 26.51 -3.07 -5.02
CA LYS A 308 27.15 -1.87 -5.58
C LYS A 308 26.31 -1.25 -6.70
N THR A 309 26.54 0.03 -6.94
CA THR A 309 25.94 0.76 -8.06
C THR A 309 26.79 0.60 -9.31
N GLU A 310 26.18 0.24 -10.41
CA GLU A 310 26.80 0.07 -11.73
C GLU A 310 26.13 1.02 -12.74
N LEU A 311 26.84 1.33 -13.84
CA LEU A 311 26.29 2.07 -14.96
C LEU A 311 25.84 1.08 -16.04
N VAL A 312 24.57 1.21 -16.43
CA VAL A 312 23.94 0.43 -17.49
C VAL A 312 23.47 1.36 -18.62
N PRO A 313 23.16 0.87 -19.83
CA PRO A 313 22.56 1.69 -20.88
C PRO A 313 21.31 2.43 -20.36
N ALA A 314 21.09 3.66 -20.82
CA ALA A 314 19.96 4.48 -20.35
C ALA A 314 18.60 3.90 -20.77
N ASP A 315 18.55 3.20 -21.89
CA ASP A 315 17.38 2.52 -22.44
C ASP A 315 17.08 1.14 -21.81
N MET A 316 18.01 0.61 -20.99
CA MET A 316 17.76 -0.64 -20.26
C MET A 316 16.52 -0.48 -19.36
N THR A 317 15.47 -1.21 -19.63
CA THR A 317 14.24 -1.21 -18.83
C THR A 317 14.42 -1.97 -17.51
N TYR A 318 13.53 -1.75 -16.54
CA TYR A 318 13.50 -2.54 -15.31
C TYR A 318 13.36 -4.04 -15.60
N LYS A 319 12.54 -4.41 -16.58
CA LYS A 319 12.34 -5.81 -16.99
C LYS A 319 13.64 -6.44 -17.50
N GLU A 320 14.41 -5.73 -18.32
CA GLU A 320 15.71 -6.20 -18.83
C GLU A 320 16.74 -6.28 -17.71
N TRP A 321 16.80 -5.28 -16.82
CA TRP A 321 17.66 -5.30 -15.64
C TRP A 321 17.31 -6.48 -14.74
N TYR A 322 16.03 -6.68 -14.42
CA TYR A 322 15.56 -7.79 -13.61
C TYR A 322 15.94 -9.15 -14.24
N SER A 323 15.65 -9.31 -15.52
CA SER A 323 16.00 -10.51 -16.28
C SER A 323 17.50 -10.79 -16.28
N LYS A 324 18.34 -9.74 -16.34
CA LYS A 324 19.80 -9.89 -16.41
C LYS A 324 20.44 -10.18 -15.06
N TYR A 325 19.97 -9.54 -13.99
CA TYR A 325 20.67 -9.52 -12.70
C TYR A 325 19.92 -10.22 -11.56
N VAL A 326 18.61 -10.40 -11.68
CA VAL A 326 17.77 -10.89 -10.59
C VAL A 326 17.08 -12.20 -10.96
N ALA A 327 16.54 -12.28 -12.20
CA ALA A 327 15.78 -13.43 -12.63
C ALA A 327 16.66 -14.70 -12.67
N GLU A 328 16.15 -15.77 -12.14
CA GLU A 328 16.73 -17.10 -12.31
C GLU A 328 16.82 -17.44 -13.81
N PRO A 329 17.78 -18.27 -14.24
CA PRO A 329 17.93 -18.67 -15.65
C PRO A 329 16.63 -19.12 -16.31
N ARG A 330 15.73 -19.65 -15.53
CA ARG A 330 14.40 -20.16 -15.85
C ARG A 330 13.41 -19.08 -16.27
N GLU A 331 13.34 -17.93 -15.56
CA GLU A 331 12.44 -16.80 -15.92
C GLU A 331 12.84 -16.16 -17.25
N ARG A 332 14.12 -16.29 -17.66
CA ARG A 332 14.65 -15.76 -18.92
C ARG A 332 14.10 -16.48 -20.14
N GLU A 333 13.79 -17.76 -20.05
CA GLU A 333 13.26 -18.55 -21.18
C GLU A 333 11.77 -18.30 -21.46
N LEU A 334 11.00 -17.85 -20.45
CA LEU A 334 9.55 -17.70 -20.56
C LEU A 334 9.11 -16.38 -21.18
N SER A 335 9.94 -15.36 -21.15
CA SER A 335 9.62 -14.02 -21.67
C SER A 335 9.37 -13.93 -23.19
N GLY A 336 9.62 -15.02 -23.95
CA GLY A 336 9.43 -15.10 -25.40
C GLY A 336 8.27 -15.99 -25.88
N LYS A 337 7.55 -16.72 -24.97
CA LYS A 337 6.47 -17.64 -25.39
C LYS A 337 5.10 -17.10 -25.00
N GLN A 338 4.31 -16.69 -25.97
CA GLN A 338 2.90 -16.31 -25.75
C GLN A 338 2.13 -17.49 -25.10
N PHE A 339 1.53 -17.26 -23.93
CA PHE A 339 0.83 -18.27 -23.12
C PHE A 339 1.67 -19.45 -22.59
N GLY A 340 3.00 -19.33 -22.57
CA GLY A 340 3.86 -20.30 -21.91
C GLY A 340 3.63 -20.33 -20.40
N ALA A 341 3.54 -21.54 -19.80
CA ALA A 341 3.42 -21.70 -18.36
C ALA A 341 4.77 -21.98 -17.71
N ASP A 342 5.07 -21.35 -16.56
CA ASP A 342 6.24 -21.63 -15.74
C ASP A 342 6.04 -22.93 -14.93
N LEU A 343 6.18 -24.05 -15.64
CA LEU A 343 5.97 -25.37 -15.05
C LEU A 343 7.03 -25.72 -14.00
N ASP A 344 8.21 -25.15 -14.13
CA ASP A 344 9.30 -25.43 -13.22
C ASP A 344 9.09 -24.70 -11.89
N TYR A 345 8.72 -23.43 -11.92
CA TYR A 345 8.35 -22.68 -10.71
C TYR A 345 7.18 -23.34 -9.97
N VAL A 346 6.13 -23.72 -10.68
CA VAL A 346 4.94 -24.35 -10.05
C VAL A 346 5.28 -25.76 -9.49
N ARG A 347 6.38 -26.37 -9.92
CA ARG A 347 6.90 -27.63 -9.36
C ARG A 347 7.85 -27.42 -8.20
N SER A 348 8.36 -26.23 -7.98
CA SER A 348 9.34 -25.94 -6.93
C SER A 348 8.72 -25.97 -5.53
N ASP A 349 9.56 -26.13 -4.52
CA ASP A 349 9.19 -26.00 -3.12
C ASP A 349 8.77 -24.57 -2.78
N GLU A 350 9.37 -23.57 -3.44
CA GLU A 350 9.04 -22.15 -3.28
C GLU A 350 7.55 -21.87 -3.59
N PHE A 351 7.01 -22.48 -4.66
CA PHE A 351 5.59 -22.33 -4.98
C PHE A 351 4.69 -22.95 -3.89
N VAL A 352 5.10 -24.07 -3.31
CA VAL A 352 4.37 -24.72 -2.21
C VAL A 352 4.47 -23.89 -0.93
N ASP A 353 5.66 -23.37 -0.62
CA ASP A 353 5.91 -22.53 0.57
C ASP A 353 5.12 -21.22 0.51
N LYS A 354 5.01 -20.61 -0.64
CA LYS A 354 4.12 -19.46 -0.87
C LYS A 354 2.66 -19.78 -0.48
N LEU A 355 2.17 -20.96 -0.86
CA LEU A 355 0.82 -21.40 -0.49
C LEU A 355 0.70 -21.75 1.01
N LYS A 356 1.75 -22.29 1.64
CA LYS A 356 1.81 -22.61 3.08
C LYS A 356 1.80 -21.34 3.94
N ASN A 357 2.48 -20.30 3.48
CA ASN A 357 2.60 -19.04 4.22
C ASN A 357 1.34 -18.16 4.18
N ASN A 358 0.38 -18.48 3.32
CA ASN A 358 -0.86 -17.71 3.23
C ASN A 358 -2.00 -18.37 4.04
N PRO A 359 -2.66 -17.65 4.97
CA PRO A 359 -3.72 -18.21 5.82
C PRO A 359 -4.91 -18.82 5.06
N LYS A 360 -5.18 -18.37 3.83
CA LYS A 360 -6.27 -18.89 3.00
C LYS A 360 -5.96 -20.27 2.40
N THR A 361 -4.68 -20.56 2.13
CA THR A 361 -4.25 -21.75 1.38
C THR A 361 -3.38 -22.72 2.20
N SER A 362 -2.89 -22.32 3.36
CA SER A 362 -1.91 -23.06 4.17
C SER A 362 -2.32 -24.52 4.44
N HIS A 363 -3.58 -24.76 4.81
CA HIS A 363 -4.08 -26.10 5.14
C HIS A 363 -4.29 -27.02 3.91
N LEU A 364 -4.28 -26.46 2.70
CA LEU A 364 -4.43 -27.17 1.43
C LEU A 364 -3.32 -26.88 0.43
N SER A 365 -2.15 -26.42 0.89
CA SER A 365 -1.04 -26.00 0.03
C SER A 365 -0.63 -27.09 -0.98
N GLU A 366 -0.43 -28.31 -0.54
CA GLU A 366 -0.07 -29.44 -1.41
C GLU A 366 -1.17 -29.83 -2.42
N PRO A 367 -2.45 -30.00 -2.03
CA PRO A 367 -3.55 -30.20 -2.97
C PRO A 367 -3.67 -29.09 -4.01
N ILE A 368 -3.56 -27.81 -3.59
CA ILE A 368 -3.63 -26.66 -4.49
C ILE A 368 -2.45 -26.67 -5.45
N ALA A 369 -1.21 -26.87 -4.96
CA ALA A 369 -0.02 -26.94 -5.80
C ALA A 369 -0.13 -28.08 -6.85
N ARG A 370 -0.60 -29.25 -6.43
CA ARG A 370 -0.82 -30.40 -7.34
C ARG A 370 -1.80 -30.07 -8.46
N VAL A 371 -2.94 -29.47 -8.12
CA VAL A 371 -3.96 -29.10 -9.11
C VAL A 371 -3.46 -27.96 -10.00
N SER A 372 -2.73 -26.98 -9.46
CA SER A 372 -2.08 -25.91 -10.24
C SER A 372 -1.11 -26.48 -11.28
N ARG A 373 -0.28 -27.46 -10.90
CA ARG A 373 0.60 -28.18 -11.83
C ARG A 373 -0.17 -28.88 -12.95
N GLN A 374 -1.27 -29.57 -12.62
CA GLN A 374 -2.11 -30.25 -13.60
C GLN A 374 -2.73 -29.27 -14.60
N ILE A 375 -3.30 -28.18 -14.11
CA ILE A 375 -3.93 -27.14 -14.93
C ILE A 375 -2.88 -26.51 -15.87
N LEU A 376 -1.77 -26.03 -15.31
CA LEU A 376 -0.75 -25.33 -16.10
C LEU A 376 -0.02 -26.24 -17.08
N GLN A 377 0.20 -27.50 -16.74
CA GLN A 377 0.74 -28.50 -17.68
C GLN A 377 -0.22 -28.76 -18.85
N HIS A 378 -1.52 -28.89 -18.57
CA HIS A 378 -2.54 -29.10 -19.59
C HIS A 378 -2.74 -27.87 -20.49
N ARG A 379 -2.63 -26.67 -19.95
CA ARG A 379 -2.90 -25.40 -20.66
C ARG A 379 -1.66 -24.67 -21.15
N ASN A 380 -0.47 -25.24 -20.93
CA ASN A 380 0.78 -24.66 -21.40
C ASN A 380 0.74 -24.30 -22.90
N GLY A 381 1.05 -23.05 -23.24
CA GLY A 381 1.03 -22.55 -24.61
C GLY A 381 -0.36 -22.33 -25.21
N THR A 382 -1.43 -22.37 -24.40
CA THR A 382 -2.81 -22.16 -24.88
C THR A 382 -3.51 -20.99 -24.18
N PRO A 383 -4.43 -20.27 -24.87
CA PRO A 383 -5.24 -19.21 -24.25
C PRO A 383 -6.50 -19.74 -23.52
N PHE A 384 -6.57 -21.04 -23.24
CA PHE A 384 -7.77 -21.68 -22.68
C PHE A 384 -7.65 -21.86 -21.17
N GLU A 385 -8.80 -21.95 -20.51
CA GLU A 385 -8.91 -22.08 -19.07
C GLU A 385 -9.50 -23.42 -18.66
N ASP A 386 -8.92 -24.02 -17.61
CA ASP A 386 -9.45 -25.17 -16.88
C ASP A 386 -10.10 -24.71 -15.59
N TYR A 387 -11.10 -25.42 -15.13
CA TYR A 387 -11.80 -25.15 -13.89
C TYR A 387 -11.91 -26.39 -13.02
N TYR A 388 -11.45 -26.30 -11.78
CA TYR A 388 -11.48 -27.38 -10.80
C TYR A 388 -12.21 -26.96 -9.54
N LEU A 389 -12.97 -27.89 -8.96
CA LEU A 389 -13.58 -27.77 -7.64
C LEU A 389 -12.94 -28.80 -6.72
N LEU A 390 -12.38 -28.33 -5.61
CA LEU A 390 -11.77 -29.15 -4.58
C LEU A 390 -12.64 -29.09 -3.32
N ASN A 391 -12.70 -30.18 -2.58
CA ASN A 391 -13.27 -30.19 -1.23
C ASN A 391 -12.41 -29.29 -0.33
N ALA A 392 -13.05 -28.38 0.42
CA ALA A 392 -12.39 -27.34 1.20
C ALA A 392 -11.63 -27.85 2.43
N ASP A 393 -11.89 -29.09 2.87
CA ASP A 393 -11.23 -29.69 4.03
C ASP A 393 -10.14 -30.69 3.62
N THR A 394 -10.40 -31.48 2.56
CA THR A 394 -9.50 -32.59 2.16
C THR A 394 -8.65 -32.28 0.93
N GLY A 395 -8.96 -31.23 0.17
CA GLY A 395 -8.28 -30.93 -1.09
C GLY A 395 -8.51 -31.94 -2.22
N ARG A 396 -9.45 -32.89 -2.06
CA ARG A 396 -9.83 -33.83 -3.12
C ARG A 396 -10.59 -33.13 -4.22
N VAL A 397 -10.28 -33.45 -5.49
CA VAL A 397 -11.03 -32.96 -6.64
C VAL A 397 -12.44 -33.58 -6.65
N VAL A 398 -13.46 -32.72 -6.59
CA VAL A 398 -14.87 -33.08 -6.60
C VAL A 398 -15.45 -33.02 -8.02
N ALA A 399 -15.06 -31.99 -8.79
CA ALA A 399 -15.48 -31.82 -10.17
C ALA A 399 -14.43 -31.01 -10.94
N LEU A 400 -14.39 -31.23 -12.26
CA LEU A 400 -13.49 -30.45 -13.12
C LEU A 400 -14.11 -30.25 -14.52
N SER A 401 -13.66 -29.16 -15.17
CA SER A 401 -14.00 -28.86 -16.57
C SER A 401 -12.72 -28.41 -17.30
N ASN A 402 -12.14 -29.31 -18.11
CA ASN A 402 -10.86 -29.14 -18.78
C ASN A 402 -10.86 -29.44 -20.29
N LYS A 403 -12.02 -29.69 -20.88
CA LYS A 403 -12.14 -30.01 -22.32
C LYS A 403 -12.51 -28.80 -23.18
N ALA A 404 -12.86 -27.68 -22.56
CA ALA A 404 -13.30 -26.50 -23.29
C ALA A 404 -12.13 -25.79 -24.02
N ARG A 405 -12.43 -25.32 -25.24
CA ARG A 405 -11.55 -24.50 -26.05
C ARG A 405 -12.16 -23.11 -26.27
N LYS A 406 -12.58 -22.48 -25.17
CA LYS A 406 -13.14 -21.13 -25.17
C LYS A 406 -12.05 -20.16 -24.67
N THR A 407 -11.81 -19.11 -25.43
CA THR A 407 -10.96 -17.99 -25.00
C THR A 407 -11.75 -17.07 -24.06
N LYS A 408 -11.09 -16.49 -23.08
CA LYS A 408 -11.66 -15.52 -22.11
C LYS A 408 -12.81 -16.11 -21.26
N GLY A 409 -12.54 -17.17 -20.52
CA GLY A 409 -13.41 -17.66 -19.48
C GLY A 409 -13.62 -19.16 -19.44
N VAL A 410 -13.98 -19.65 -18.28
CA VAL A 410 -14.24 -21.05 -17.99
C VAL A 410 -15.59 -21.52 -18.53
N VAL A 411 -15.71 -22.80 -18.85
CA VAL A 411 -16.96 -23.45 -19.21
C VAL A 411 -17.36 -24.41 -18.09
N TYR A 412 -18.53 -24.23 -17.50
CA TYR A 412 -19.07 -25.16 -16.50
C TYR A 412 -19.81 -26.30 -17.18
N ASN A 413 -19.25 -27.52 -17.11
CA ASN A 413 -19.88 -28.73 -17.56
C ASN A 413 -20.91 -29.26 -16.53
N ASP A 414 -21.54 -30.37 -16.82
CA ASP A 414 -22.60 -30.92 -15.95
C ASP A 414 -22.07 -31.39 -14.60
N GLN A 415 -20.83 -31.88 -14.52
CA GLN A 415 -20.20 -32.27 -13.25
C GLN A 415 -20.02 -31.05 -12.32
N VAL A 416 -19.51 -29.93 -12.84
CA VAL A 416 -19.36 -28.68 -12.07
C VAL A 416 -20.72 -28.13 -11.65
N ARG A 417 -21.72 -28.15 -12.56
CA ARG A 417 -23.08 -27.68 -12.24
C ARG A 417 -23.75 -28.56 -11.18
N LYS A 418 -23.53 -29.88 -11.23
CA LYS A 418 -24.00 -30.84 -10.23
C LYS A 418 -23.38 -30.58 -8.87
N ALA A 419 -22.05 -30.38 -8.82
CA ALA A 419 -21.36 -30.05 -7.58
C ALA A 419 -21.89 -28.76 -6.93
N PHE A 420 -22.18 -27.71 -7.71
CA PHE A 420 -22.79 -26.48 -7.18
C PHE A 420 -24.19 -26.68 -6.56
N LYS A 421 -24.92 -27.73 -6.97
CA LYS A 421 -26.25 -28.02 -6.44
C LYS A 421 -26.24 -28.96 -5.24
N GLU A 422 -25.35 -29.95 -5.24
CA GLU A 422 -25.41 -31.11 -4.34
C GLU A 422 -24.44 -31.00 -3.16
N GLN A 423 -23.37 -30.19 -3.29
CA GLN A 423 -22.41 -30.06 -2.21
C GLN A 423 -22.90 -29.12 -1.11
N SER A 424 -22.38 -29.32 0.10
CA SER A 424 -22.71 -28.49 1.27
C SER A 424 -22.22 -27.05 1.10
N LYS A 425 -22.84 -26.13 1.85
CA LYS A 425 -22.48 -24.73 1.84
C LYS A 425 -21.00 -24.56 2.27
N GLN A 426 -20.21 -23.78 1.49
CA GLN A 426 -18.79 -23.49 1.73
C GLN A 426 -17.87 -24.72 1.87
N SER A 427 -18.26 -25.86 1.29
CA SER A 427 -17.47 -27.09 1.32
C SER A 427 -16.48 -27.25 0.17
N LEU A 428 -16.47 -26.30 -0.77
CA LEU A 428 -15.63 -26.33 -1.95
C LEU A 428 -14.72 -25.10 -2.03
N ILE A 429 -13.56 -25.25 -2.68
CA ILE A 429 -12.77 -24.17 -3.26
C ILE A 429 -12.72 -24.34 -4.77
N SER A 430 -12.70 -23.24 -5.52
CA SER A 430 -12.53 -23.28 -6.97
C SER A 430 -11.13 -22.85 -7.38
N ILE A 431 -10.57 -23.49 -8.40
CA ILE A 431 -9.28 -23.15 -8.99
C ILE A 431 -9.42 -23.10 -10.51
N HIS A 432 -8.96 -22.03 -11.16
CA HIS A 432 -8.83 -21.95 -12.61
C HIS A 432 -7.59 -21.15 -13.00
N ASN A 433 -7.12 -21.32 -14.24
CA ASN A 433 -5.96 -20.57 -14.73
C ASN A 433 -6.35 -19.32 -15.50
N HIS A 434 -5.51 -18.30 -15.39
CA HIS A 434 -5.49 -17.12 -16.25
C HIS A 434 -4.22 -17.15 -17.11
N PRO A 435 -4.32 -17.34 -18.43
CA PRO A 435 -3.16 -17.44 -19.33
C PRO A 435 -2.26 -16.21 -19.34
N SER A 436 -2.82 -15.05 -19.02
CA SER A 436 -2.11 -13.75 -18.96
C SER A 436 -1.48 -13.43 -17.61
N GLY A 437 -1.69 -14.25 -16.56
CA GLY A 437 -1.25 -13.95 -15.19
C GLY A 437 -2.02 -12.80 -14.51
N TYR A 438 -3.13 -12.35 -15.09
CA TYR A 438 -3.93 -11.25 -14.56
C TYR A 438 -4.77 -11.65 -13.34
N PRO A 439 -5.17 -10.68 -12.49
CA PRO A 439 -6.05 -10.94 -11.35
C PRO A 439 -7.41 -11.51 -11.80
N PRO A 440 -8.24 -12.01 -10.87
CA PRO A 440 -9.58 -12.48 -11.22
C PRO A 440 -10.37 -11.35 -11.89
N SER A 441 -11.15 -11.69 -12.91
CA SER A 441 -12.02 -10.75 -13.62
C SER A 441 -13.34 -10.55 -12.86
N LEU A 442 -14.06 -9.44 -13.11
CA LEU A 442 -15.37 -9.22 -12.49
C LEU A 442 -16.35 -10.37 -12.79
N SER A 443 -16.18 -11.08 -13.91
CA SER A 443 -16.99 -12.26 -14.26
C SER A 443 -16.76 -13.45 -13.33
N ASP A 444 -15.57 -13.59 -12.73
CA ASP A 444 -15.27 -14.67 -11.78
C ASP A 444 -16.03 -14.46 -10.48
N PHE A 445 -16.04 -13.22 -9.96
CA PHE A 445 -16.86 -12.84 -8.81
C PHE A 445 -18.36 -13.02 -9.08
N ALA A 446 -18.85 -12.56 -10.23
CA ALA A 446 -20.24 -12.72 -10.61
C ALA A 446 -20.63 -14.21 -10.74
N SER A 447 -19.71 -15.05 -11.21
CA SER A 447 -19.93 -16.49 -11.34
C SER A 447 -20.04 -17.18 -9.98
N LEU A 448 -19.22 -16.82 -9.00
CA LEU A 448 -19.35 -17.33 -7.63
C LEU A 448 -20.71 -16.97 -7.00
N GLN A 449 -21.31 -15.87 -7.40
CA GLN A 449 -22.60 -15.45 -6.87
C GLN A 449 -23.78 -16.04 -7.64
N GLN A 450 -23.78 -15.91 -8.97
CA GLN A 450 -24.97 -16.21 -9.80
C GLN A 450 -25.10 -17.68 -10.15
N ARG A 451 -23.99 -18.38 -10.34
CA ARG A 451 -23.97 -19.79 -10.74
C ARG A 451 -23.87 -20.73 -9.54
N ASN A 452 -23.23 -20.31 -8.48
CA ASN A 452 -23.16 -21.01 -7.21
C ASN A 452 -24.24 -20.50 -6.23
N LYS A 453 -25.51 -20.71 -6.57
CA LYS A 453 -26.66 -20.21 -5.78
C LYS A 453 -26.66 -20.74 -4.34
N ASN A 454 -26.27 -21.99 -4.13
CA ASN A 454 -26.25 -22.65 -2.83
C ASN A 454 -25.02 -22.25 -1.98
N ASN A 455 -24.17 -21.33 -2.47
CA ASN A 455 -22.97 -20.89 -1.78
C ASN A 455 -22.06 -22.06 -1.34
N THR A 456 -21.87 -23.03 -2.21
CA THR A 456 -21.05 -24.22 -1.94
C THR A 456 -19.56 -23.93 -1.99
N VAL A 457 -19.12 -22.91 -2.75
CA VAL A 457 -17.72 -22.50 -2.85
C VAL A 457 -17.39 -21.45 -1.79
N LYS A 458 -16.38 -21.74 -0.97
CA LYS A 458 -15.88 -20.88 0.12
C LYS A 458 -15.11 -19.67 -0.43
N TYR A 459 -14.21 -19.91 -1.36
CA TYR A 459 -13.45 -18.89 -2.11
C TYR A 459 -12.95 -19.48 -3.43
N GLY A 460 -12.57 -18.60 -4.36
CA GLY A 460 -11.92 -18.97 -5.62
C GLY A 460 -10.43 -18.64 -5.63
N LEU A 461 -9.68 -19.38 -6.47
CA LEU A 461 -8.28 -19.14 -6.78
C LEU A 461 -8.12 -18.99 -8.30
N THR A 462 -7.34 -18.01 -8.74
CA THR A 462 -6.83 -17.92 -10.11
C THR A 462 -5.33 -18.18 -10.11
N ILE A 463 -4.86 -19.00 -11.04
CA ILE A 463 -3.44 -19.34 -11.20
C ILE A 463 -2.95 -18.80 -12.53
N GLY A 464 -2.05 -17.85 -12.50
CA GLY A 464 -1.39 -17.32 -13.69
C GLY A 464 -0.43 -18.33 -14.32
N HIS A 465 -0.24 -18.27 -15.64
CA HIS A 465 0.79 -19.07 -16.32
C HIS A 465 2.21 -18.70 -15.86
N ASP A 466 2.39 -17.51 -15.32
CA ASP A 466 3.61 -17.04 -14.64
C ASP A 466 3.78 -17.57 -13.19
N GLY A 467 2.87 -18.43 -12.73
CA GLY A 467 2.85 -18.94 -11.36
C GLY A 467 2.24 -17.95 -10.34
N SER A 468 1.71 -16.81 -10.74
CA SER A 468 0.97 -15.91 -9.85
C SER A 468 -0.29 -16.60 -9.33
N VAL A 469 -0.67 -16.32 -8.08
CA VAL A 469 -1.87 -16.87 -7.46
C VAL A 469 -2.67 -15.73 -6.82
N TYR A 470 -3.96 -15.67 -7.14
CA TYR A 470 -4.90 -14.76 -6.52
C TYR A 470 -6.04 -15.53 -5.87
N TRP A 471 -6.47 -15.07 -4.71
CA TRP A 471 -7.70 -15.53 -4.09
C TRP A 471 -8.79 -14.49 -4.21
N TYR A 472 -10.07 -14.91 -4.24
CA TYR A 472 -11.21 -14.01 -4.31
C TYR A 472 -12.44 -14.61 -3.64
N SER A 473 -13.25 -13.74 -3.03
CA SER A 473 -14.45 -14.12 -2.27
C SER A 473 -15.74 -13.92 -3.07
N ARG A 474 -16.82 -14.49 -2.56
CA ARG A 474 -18.17 -14.27 -3.11
C ARG A 474 -18.63 -12.85 -2.78
N PRO A 475 -19.19 -12.09 -3.76
CA PRO A 475 -19.81 -10.79 -3.50
C PRO A 475 -21.03 -10.88 -2.56
N ASN A 476 -21.14 -9.91 -1.64
CA ASN A 476 -22.28 -9.78 -0.73
C ASN A 476 -23.50 -9.17 -1.44
N LYS A 477 -23.28 -8.27 -2.39
CA LYS A 477 -24.32 -7.62 -3.20
C LYS A 477 -24.30 -8.17 -4.62
N ARG A 478 -25.46 -8.22 -5.26
CA ARG A 478 -25.58 -8.74 -6.62
C ARG A 478 -24.83 -7.87 -7.63
N ILE A 479 -23.96 -8.49 -8.42
CA ILE A 479 -23.29 -7.86 -9.56
C ILE A 479 -24.26 -7.87 -10.76
N PRO A 480 -24.77 -6.72 -11.22
CA PRO A 480 -25.66 -6.67 -12.38
C PRO A 480 -24.86 -6.85 -13.68
N ARG A 481 -25.53 -7.23 -14.77
CA ARG A 481 -24.86 -7.39 -16.07
C ARG A 481 -24.22 -6.10 -16.59
N SER A 482 -24.85 -4.95 -16.32
CA SER A 482 -24.32 -3.63 -16.67
C SER A 482 -23.00 -3.28 -15.97
N ALA A 483 -22.68 -3.91 -14.84
CA ALA A 483 -21.40 -3.70 -14.16
C ALA A 483 -20.21 -4.21 -14.97
N GLN A 484 -20.41 -5.19 -15.87
CA GLN A 484 -19.35 -5.70 -16.73
C GLN A 484 -18.89 -4.62 -17.74
N GLU A 485 -19.80 -3.86 -18.29
CA GLU A 485 -19.47 -2.74 -19.17
C GLU A 485 -18.75 -1.62 -18.40
N GLN A 486 -19.24 -1.29 -17.22
CA GLN A 486 -18.57 -0.31 -16.34
C GLN A 486 -17.16 -0.77 -15.94
N TYR A 487 -16.96 -2.06 -15.68
CA TYR A 487 -15.66 -2.65 -15.37
C TYR A 487 -14.68 -2.46 -16.54
N VAL A 488 -15.09 -2.82 -17.76
CA VAL A 488 -14.25 -2.65 -18.96
C VAL A 488 -13.93 -1.17 -19.20
N ASN A 489 -14.94 -0.30 -19.14
CA ASN A 489 -14.77 1.13 -19.33
C ASN A 489 -13.82 1.78 -18.28
N ARG A 490 -13.84 1.30 -17.04
CA ARG A 490 -12.91 1.77 -15.99
C ARG A 490 -11.49 1.29 -16.24
N ILE A 491 -11.31 0.02 -16.64
CA ILE A 491 -9.99 -0.49 -17.05
C ILE A 491 -9.44 0.35 -18.19
N ASP A 492 -10.24 0.60 -19.24
CA ASP A 492 -9.82 1.43 -20.37
C ASP A 492 -9.51 2.88 -19.95
N LYS A 493 -10.26 3.42 -18.97
CA LYS A 493 -9.94 4.73 -18.40
C LYS A 493 -8.60 4.72 -17.69
N PHE A 494 -8.33 3.73 -16.83
CA PHE A 494 -7.02 3.60 -16.17
C PHE A 494 -5.88 3.36 -17.17
N LYS A 495 -6.12 2.57 -18.22
CA LYS A 495 -5.13 2.39 -19.31
C LYS A 495 -4.82 3.70 -20.04
N LYS A 496 -5.83 4.52 -20.35
CA LYS A 496 -5.65 5.85 -20.93
C LYS A 496 -4.90 6.81 -20.01
N LEU A 497 -4.95 6.57 -18.70
CA LEU A 497 -4.17 7.29 -17.69
C LEU A 497 -2.74 6.72 -17.52
N GLY A 498 -2.33 5.72 -18.33
CA GLY A 498 -0.99 5.15 -18.32
C GLY A 498 -0.80 3.89 -17.48
N TYR A 499 -1.87 3.36 -16.83
CA TYR A 499 -1.77 2.08 -16.12
C TYR A 499 -1.75 0.90 -17.10
N ASN A 500 -0.94 -0.10 -16.80
CA ASN A 500 -1.01 -1.36 -17.56
C ASN A 500 -2.29 -2.14 -17.23
N GLU A 501 -2.57 -3.17 -18.03
CA GLU A 501 -3.78 -3.99 -17.93
C GLU A 501 -3.98 -4.60 -16.53
N SER A 502 -2.94 -5.18 -15.94
CA SER A 502 -3.03 -5.86 -14.64
C SER A 502 -3.36 -4.88 -13.51
N VAL A 503 -2.64 -3.75 -13.44
CA VAL A 503 -2.87 -2.71 -12.43
C VAL A 503 -4.21 -2.01 -12.64
N ALA A 504 -4.58 -1.76 -13.89
CA ALA A 504 -5.89 -1.19 -14.23
C ALA A 504 -7.03 -2.10 -13.76
N GLN A 505 -6.87 -3.42 -13.89
CA GLN A 505 -7.83 -4.41 -13.37
C GLN A 505 -7.86 -4.39 -11.84
N GLU A 506 -6.71 -4.44 -11.16
CA GLU A 506 -6.62 -4.40 -9.69
C GLU A 506 -7.30 -3.14 -9.13
N LYS A 507 -6.94 -1.95 -9.62
CA LYS A 507 -7.58 -0.69 -9.21
C LYS A 507 -9.08 -0.66 -9.46
N THR A 508 -9.52 -1.20 -10.58
CA THR A 508 -10.95 -1.29 -10.88
C THR A 508 -11.66 -2.25 -9.92
N LEU A 509 -11.03 -3.38 -9.58
CA LEU A 509 -11.57 -4.33 -8.62
C LEU A 509 -11.61 -3.78 -7.20
N GLU A 510 -10.61 -3.02 -6.76
CA GLU A 510 -10.60 -2.32 -5.48
C GLU A 510 -11.82 -1.41 -5.33
N LEU A 511 -12.09 -0.55 -6.32
CA LEU A 511 -13.27 0.31 -6.33
C LEU A 511 -14.60 -0.48 -6.32
N LEU A 512 -14.66 -1.58 -7.06
CA LEU A 512 -15.86 -2.41 -7.15
C LEU A 512 -16.05 -3.32 -5.93
N SER A 513 -14.98 -3.63 -5.20
CA SER A 513 -15.03 -4.40 -3.96
C SER A 513 -15.85 -3.68 -2.89
N GLU A 514 -15.69 -2.38 -2.76
CA GLU A 514 -16.50 -1.54 -1.86
C GLU A 514 -17.98 -1.52 -2.26
N VAL A 515 -18.25 -1.47 -3.57
CA VAL A 515 -19.62 -1.40 -4.09
C VAL A 515 -20.36 -2.73 -3.91
N PHE A 516 -19.72 -3.86 -4.23
CA PHE A 516 -20.35 -5.19 -4.28
C PHE A 516 -20.01 -6.07 -3.07
N GLY A 517 -19.12 -5.64 -2.18
CA GLY A 517 -18.75 -6.32 -0.94
C GLY A 517 -18.08 -7.67 -1.21
N PHE A 518 -17.02 -7.68 -2.00
CA PHE A 518 -16.13 -8.83 -2.17
C PHE A 518 -14.71 -8.48 -1.74
N GLU A 519 -13.91 -9.50 -1.49
CA GLU A 519 -12.49 -9.38 -1.17
C GLU A 519 -11.68 -10.17 -2.18
N PHE A 520 -10.48 -9.73 -2.45
CA PHE A 520 -9.49 -10.45 -3.25
C PHE A 520 -8.08 -10.05 -2.82
N GLY A 521 -7.10 -10.83 -3.23
CA GLY A 521 -5.70 -10.52 -2.96
C GLY A 521 -4.77 -11.49 -3.66
N ARG A 522 -3.52 -11.05 -3.84
CA ARG A 522 -2.44 -11.87 -4.36
C ARG A 522 -1.82 -12.69 -3.23
N ILE A 523 -1.44 -13.93 -3.52
CA ILE A 523 -0.69 -14.80 -2.62
C ILE A 523 0.79 -14.64 -2.99
N GLU A 524 1.58 -14.13 -2.05
CA GLU A 524 3.01 -13.85 -2.21
C GLU A 524 3.88 -14.88 -1.51
#